data_e7d10ef2f176cb90ad7004d65583a120
#
_entry.id   e7d10ef2f176cb90ad7004d65583a120
#
_cell.length_a   1.000
_cell.length_b   1.000
_cell.length_c   1.000
_cell.angle_alpha   90.00
_cell.angle_beta   90.00
_cell.angle_gamma   90.00
#
_symmetry.space_group_name_H-M   'P 1'
#
loop_
_entity.id
_entity.type
_entity.pdbx_description
1 polymer ?
#
loop_
_entity_poly.entity_id
_entity_poly.type
_entity_poly.pdbx_seq_one_letter_code
_entity_poly.pdbx_strand_id
1 'polypeptide(L)'
;SPSYTTITTEQGVSISFGKNNLQNDALTWHTKKSNIWFHTKDYHGSHVVVHDDNPDEYTMRLAANIAAYFSAGRMSSSVPVAYCPIKNLKKIPGAKPGMVELGKYKMIYIDPDEEQINQYIKL
;
A
#
# COMPACT_ATOMS: atom_id res chain seq x y z
N SER A 1 11.48 6.82 16.14
CA SER A 1 11.20 5.83 15.10
C SER A 1 10.30 6.40 14.03
N PRO A 2 10.40 5.87 12.78
CA PRO A 2 9.58 6.38 11.68
C PRO A 2 8.09 6.21 11.96
N SER A 3 7.30 7.22 11.59
CA SER A 3 5.85 7.17 11.68
C SER A 3 5.27 6.98 10.29
N TYR A 4 4.11 6.34 10.22
CA TYR A 4 3.35 6.22 8.98
C TYR A 4 1.90 6.59 9.26
N THR A 5 1.13 6.84 8.20
CA THR A 5 -0.25 7.29 8.33
C THR A 5 -1.18 6.09 8.39
N THR A 6 -2.18 6.14 9.25
CA THR A 6 -3.21 5.09 9.36
C THR A 6 -4.59 5.74 9.26
N ILE A 7 -5.44 5.16 8.43
CA ILE A 7 -6.86 5.51 8.36
C ILE A 7 -7.69 4.30 8.76
N THR A 8 -8.94 4.56 9.15
CA THR A 8 -9.87 3.49 9.52
C THR A 8 -11.16 3.69 8.73
N THR A 9 -11.63 2.62 8.08
CA THR A 9 -12.87 2.65 7.30
C THR A 9 -14.08 2.61 8.23
N GLU A 10 -15.27 2.88 7.67
CA GLU A 10 -16.53 2.78 8.44
C GLU A 10 -16.76 1.37 8.98
N GLN A 11 -16.19 0.36 8.33
CA GLN A 11 -16.29 -1.03 8.77
C GLN A 11 -15.26 -1.39 9.84
N GLY A 12 -14.43 -0.44 10.25
CA GLY A 12 -13.43 -0.64 11.30
C GLY A 12 -12.12 -1.27 10.83
N VAL A 13 -11.87 -1.32 9.53
CA VAL A 13 -10.62 -1.85 8.98
C VAL A 13 -9.60 -0.74 8.89
N SER A 14 -8.40 -0.97 9.40
CA SER A 14 -7.32 0.00 9.35
C SER A 14 -6.45 -0.24 8.11
N ILE A 15 -6.05 0.87 7.47
CA ILE A 15 -5.13 0.87 6.32
C ILE A 15 -4.01 1.84 6.65
N SER A 16 -2.77 1.39 6.53
CA SER A 16 -1.59 2.22 6.80
C SER A 16 -0.77 2.41 5.54
N PHE A 17 -0.11 3.54 5.42
CA PHE A 17 0.81 3.80 4.31
C PHE A 17 1.96 4.68 4.74
N GLY A 18 3.12 4.49 4.09
CA GLY A 18 4.32 5.26 4.36
C GLY A 18 4.48 6.42 3.38
N LYS A 19 5.12 7.49 3.81
CA LYS A 19 5.37 8.69 2.99
C LYS A 19 6.80 8.78 2.48
N ASN A 20 7.68 7.88 2.93
CA ASN A 20 9.07 7.83 2.51
C ASN A 20 9.62 6.42 2.71
N ASN A 21 10.84 6.18 2.26
CA ASN A 21 11.46 4.86 2.33
C ASN A 21 11.55 4.29 3.74
N LEU A 22 11.86 5.11 4.73
CA LEU A 22 11.97 4.64 6.12
C LEU A 22 10.62 4.22 6.68
N GLN A 23 9.58 5.02 6.40
CA GLN A 23 8.22 4.69 6.84
C GLN A 23 7.70 3.44 6.12
N ASN A 24 7.94 3.31 4.82
CA ASN A 24 7.56 2.13 4.05
C ASN A 24 8.21 0.87 4.62
N ASP A 25 9.50 0.93 4.92
CA ASP A 25 10.25 -0.18 5.47
C ASP A 25 9.71 -0.59 6.85
N ALA A 26 9.54 0.38 7.74
CA ALA A 26 9.03 0.12 9.08
C ALA A 26 7.62 -0.48 9.04
N LEU A 27 6.73 0.09 8.23
CA LEU A 27 5.37 -0.42 8.10
C LEU A 27 5.36 -1.88 7.62
N THR A 28 6.07 -2.14 6.53
CA THR A 28 6.02 -3.46 5.89
C THR A 28 6.59 -4.55 6.78
N TRP A 29 7.72 -4.29 7.45
CA TRP A 29 8.39 -5.34 8.21
C TRP A 29 7.93 -5.47 9.66
N HIS A 30 7.11 -4.52 10.16
CA HIS A 30 6.54 -4.59 11.50
C HIS A 30 5.07 -4.96 11.52
N THR A 31 4.48 -5.25 10.36
CA THR A 31 3.08 -5.64 10.26
C THR A 31 2.96 -7.16 10.19
N LYS A 32 1.81 -7.67 10.64
CA LYS A 32 1.49 -9.10 10.61
C LYS A 32 1.65 -9.67 9.20
N LYS A 33 2.35 -10.79 9.07
CA LYS A 33 2.74 -11.36 7.77
C LYS A 33 1.56 -11.82 6.91
N SER A 34 0.41 -12.06 7.49
CA SER A 34 -0.81 -12.43 6.76
C SER A 34 -1.61 -11.23 6.25
N ASN A 35 -1.28 -10.01 6.70
CA ASN A 35 -1.95 -8.81 6.22
C ASN A 35 -1.54 -8.49 4.77
N ILE A 36 -2.35 -7.69 4.08
CA ILE A 36 -2.20 -7.49 2.63
C ILE A 36 -1.44 -6.20 2.34
N TRP A 37 -0.41 -6.32 1.55
CA TRP A 37 0.49 -5.25 1.12
C TRP A 37 0.19 -4.86 -0.32
N PHE A 38 0.28 -3.56 -0.62
CA PHE A 38 0.03 -2.96 -1.94
C PHE A 38 1.15 -2.02 -2.32
N HIS A 39 1.51 -2.00 -3.59
CA HIS A 39 2.46 -1.03 -4.13
C HIS A 39 2.28 -0.93 -5.64
N THR A 40 2.44 0.28 -6.20
CA THR A 40 2.38 0.46 -7.65
C THR A 40 3.52 -0.30 -8.32
N LYS A 41 3.20 -1.00 -9.41
CA LYS A 41 4.16 -1.92 -10.06
C LYS A 41 5.26 -1.16 -10.79
N ASP A 42 4.91 -0.09 -11.50
CA ASP A 42 5.83 0.61 -12.40
C ASP A 42 6.16 2.04 -11.96
N TYR A 43 5.68 2.46 -10.80
CA TYR A 43 5.88 3.81 -10.29
C TYR A 43 6.46 3.76 -8.90
N HIS A 44 7.29 4.76 -8.58
CA HIS A 44 7.73 4.97 -7.22
C HIS A 44 6.55 5.49 -6.37
N GLY A 45 6.38 4.95 -5.17
CA GLY A 45 5.27 5.36 -4.32
C GLY A 45 5.27 4.70 -2.94
N SER A 46 4.17 4.90 -2.23
CA SER A 46 3.99 4.39 -0.87
C SER A 46 3.73 2.89 -0.83
N HIS A 47 4.29 2.22 0.17
CA HIS A 47 3.78 0.93 0.60
C HIS A 47 2.46 1.15 1.33
N VAL A 48 1.47 0.32 1.06
CA VAL A 48 0.16 0.39 1.71
C VAL A 48 -0.13 -0.99 2.30
N VAL A 49 -0.62 -1.03 3.53
CA VAL A 49 -0.97 -2.29 4.19
C VAL A 49 -2.39 -2.20 4.73
N VAL A 50 -3.21 -3.19 4.36
CA VAL A 50 -4.52 -3.40 4.98
C VAL A 50 -4.32 -4.35 6.16
N HIS A 51 -4.71 -3.89 7.36
CA HIS A 51 -4.58 -4.67 8.60
C HIS A 51 -5.73 -5.66 8.76
N ASP A 52 -5.87 -6.54 7.76
CA ASP A 52 -6.87 -7.59 7.71
C ASP A 52 -6.31 -8.69 6.82
N ASP A 53 -6.54 -9.92 7.18
CA ASP A 53 -6.04 -11.07 6.42
C ASP A 53 -6.88 -11.37 5.18
N ASN A 54 -8.15 -10.92 5.16
CA ASN A 54 -9.08 -11.18 4.08
C ASN A 54 -10.01 -9.97 3.84
N PRO A 55 -9.46 -8.84 3.34
CA PRO A 55 -10.26 -7.64 3.11
C PRO A 55 -11.33 -7.86 2.03
N ASP A 56 -12.43 -7.11 2.15
CA ASP A 56 -13.46 -7.12 1.10
C ASP A 56 -13.00 -6.31 -0.13
N GLU A 57 -13.79 -6.38 -1.20
CA GLU A 57 -13.43 -5.73 -2.46
C GLU A 57 -13.30 -4.22 -2.30
N TYR A 58 -14.20 -3.58 -1.57
CA TYR A 58 -14.13 -2.14 -1.36
C TYR A 58 -12.81 -1.73 -0.69
N THR A 59 -12.44 -2.45 0.37
CA THR A 59 -11.20 -2.18 1.11
C THR A 59 -9.97 -2.41 0.24
N MET A 60 -9.97 -3.48 -0.57
CA MET A 60 -8.89 -3.76 -1.51
C MET A 60 -8.72 -2.63 -2.53
N ARG A 61 -9.82 -2.15 -3.09
CA ARG A 61 -9.78 -1.07 -4.07
C ARG A 61 -9.38 0.27 -3.45
N LEU A 62 -9.82 0.54 -2.23
CA LEU A 62 -9.40 1.74 -1.49
C LEU A 62 -7.88 1.71 -1.25
N ALA A 63 -7.35 0.58 -0.81
CA ALA A 63 -5.91 0.44 -0.60
C ALA A 63 -5.13 0.61 -1.92
N ALA A 64 -5.63 0.04 -3.01
CA ALA A 64 -5.01 0.22 -4.33
C ALA A 64 -5.05 1.67 -4.77
N ASN A 65 -6.16 2.39 -4.51
CA ASN A 65 -6.28 3.81 -4.80
C ASN A 65 -5.25 4.63 -3.99
N ILE A 66 -5.09 4.33 -2.70
CA ILE A 66 -4.09 5.00 -1.86
C ILE A 66 -2.69 4.79 -2.44
N ALA A 67 -2.36 3.56 -2.82
CA ALA A 67 -1.05 3.26 -3.43
C ALA A 67 -0.84 4.04 -4.73
N ALA A 68 -1.83 4.07 -5.61
CA ALA A 68 -1.74 4.77 -6.89
C ALA A 68 -1.71 6.29 -6.72
N TYR A 69 -2.52 6.82 -5.81
CA TYR A 69 -2.59 8.26 -5.56
C TYR A 69 -1.27 8.80 -4.98
N PHE A 70 -0.67 8.08 -4.04
CA PHE A 70 0.61 8.46 -3.43
C PHE A 70 1.79 7.83 -4.17
N SER A 71 1.74 7.90 -5.49
CA SER A 71 2.81 7.41 -6.37
C SER A 71 3.08 8.42 -7.49
N ALA A 72 4.15 8.19 -8.22
CA ALA A 72 4.44 8.96 -9.43
C ALA A 72 3.39 8.78 -10.53
N GLY A 73 2.52 7.79 -10.41
CA GLY A 73 1.42 7.52 -11.35
C GLY A 73 0.11 8.24 -11.05
N ARG A 74 0.10 9.16 -10.07
CA ARG A 74 -1.13 9.85 -9.63
C ARG A 74 -1.98 10.41 -10.78
N MET A 75 -1.34 10.96 -11.80
CA MET A 75 -2.04 11.60 -12.92
C MET A 75 -2.30 10.64 -14.08
N SER A 76 -1.92 9.39 -13.93
CA SER A 76 -2.15 8.36 -14.95
C SER A 76 -3.50 7.68 -14.73
N SER A 77 -3.95 6.94 -15.75
CA SER A 77 -5.12 6.07 -15.63
C SER A 77 -4.70 4.62 -15.68
N SER A 78 -5.53 3.75 -15.13
CA SER A 78 -5.28 2.30 -15.10
C SER A 78 -3.90 1.96 -14.52
N VAL A 79 -3.59 2.56 -13.38
CA VAL A 79 -2.30 2.36 -12.69
C VAL A 79 -2.24 0.94 -12.16
N PRO A 80 -1.21 0.16 -12.52
CA PRO A 80 -1.08 -1.20 -12.02
C PRO A 80 -0.58 -1.19 -10.57
N VAL A 81 -1.34 -1.83 -9.69
CA VAL A 81 -1.00 -1.96 -8.26
C VAL A 81 -0.83 -3.44 -7.95
N ALA A 82 0.37 -3.82 -7.54
CA ALA A 82 0.64 -5.19 -7.09
C ALA A 82 0.17 -5.35 -5.65
N TYR A 83 -0.36 -6.52 -5.32
CA TYR A 83 -0.71 -6.83 -3.93
C TYR A 83 -0.47 -8.29 -3.61
N CYS A 84 -0.15 -8.55 -2.36
CA CYS A 84 0.07 -9.89 -1.83
C CYS A 84 0.11 -9.85 -0.31
N PRO A 85 -0.02 -11.00 0.37
CA PRO A 85 0.30 -11.03 1.80
C PRO A 85 1.77 -10.65 2.01
N ILE A 86 2.07 -9.97 3.11
CA ILE A 86 3.45 -9.55 3.42
C ILE A 86 4.42 -10.75 3.41
N LYS A 87 3.95 -11.92 3.81
CA LYS A 87 4.79 -13.15 3.81
C LYS A 87 5.36 -13.50 2.44
N ASN A 88 4.75 -12.99 1.36
CA ASN A 88 5.24 -13.23 -0.01
C ASN A 88 6.34 -12.24 -0.43
N LEU A 89 6.70 -11.31 0.44
CA LEU A 89 7.79 -10.36 0.20
C LEU A 89 9.06 -10.87 0.84
N LYS A 90 10.20 -10.54 0.21
CA LYS A 90 11.52 -10.80 0.79
C LYS A 90 12.27 -9.49 0.93
N LYS A 91 12.98 -9.36 2.06
CA LYS A 91 13.88 -8.24 2.26
C LYS A 91 15.14 -8.45 1.43
N ILE A 92 15.60 -7.41 0.76
CA ILE A 92 16.82 -7.46 -0.06
C ILE A 92 17.99 -7.05 0.84
N PRO A 93 18.94 -7.97 1.15
CA PRO A 93 20.08 -7.62 1.99
C PRO A 93 20.90 -6.48 1.39
N GLY A 94 21.25 -5.48 2.21
CA GLY A 94 22.07 -4.35 1.78
C GLY A 94 21.37 -3.31 0.91
N ALA A 95 20.08 -3.49 0.59
CA ALA A 95 19.33 -2.51 -0.19
C ALA A 95 18.88 -1.33 0.68
N LYS A 96 18.51 -0.23 0.03
CA LYS A 96 17.92 0.92 0.71
C LYS A 96 16.63 0.51 1.41
N PRO A 97 16.27 1.19 2.53
CA PRO A 97 14.98 0.94 3.19
C PRO A 97 13.81 1.04 2.20
N GLY A 98 12.82 0.19 2.36
CA GLY A 98 11.64 0.17 1.50
C GLY A 98 11.78 -0.69 0.25
N MET A 99 12.97 -1.15 -0.08
CA MET A 99 13.17 -2.06 -1.22
C MET A 99 12.78 -3.47 -0.84
N VAL A 100 11.94 -4.10 -1.67
CA VAL A 100 11.47 -5.46 -1.44
C VAL A 100 11.61 -6.29 -2.70
N GLU A 101 11.81 -7.58 -2.52
CA GLU A 101 11.70 -8.56 -3.61
C GLU A 101 10.28 -9.11 -3.57
N LEU A 102 9.58 -8.98 -4.71
CA LEU A 102 8.18 -9.38 -4.83
C LEU A 102 8.09 -10.86 -5.20
N GLY A 103 7.51 -11.67 -4.34
CA GLY A 103 7.21 -13.07 -4.64
C GLY A 103 5.90 -13.20 -5.41
N LYS A 104 5.09 -14.22 -5.09
CA LYS A 104 3.79 -14.40 -5.75
C LYS A 104 2.86 -13.24 -5.40
N TYR A 105 2.30 -12.59 -6.42
CA TYR A 105 1.42 -11.42 -6.25
C TYR A 105 0.32 -11.40 -7.29
N LYS A 106 -0.69 -10.57 -7.03
CA LYS A 106 -1.78 -10.27 -7.96
C LYS A 106 -1.77 -8.78 -8.29
N MET A 107 -2.60 -8.38 -9.24
CA MET A 107 -2.68 -6.99 -9.70
C MET A 107 -4.09 -6.45 -9.61
N ILE A 108 -4.18 -5.18 -9.23
CA ILE A 108 -5.39 -4.36 -9.39
C ILE A 108 -5.00 -3.18 -10.27
N TYR A 109 -5.80 -2.90 -11.30
CA TYR A 109 -5.64 -1.72 -12.13
C TYR A 109 -6.64 -0.68 -11.66
N ILE A 110 -6.18 0.51 -11.30
CA ILE A 110 -7.00 1.53 -10.67
C ILE A 110 -6.75 2.90 -11.28
N ASP A 111 -7.82 3.65 -11.49
CA ASP A 111 -7.72 5.08 -11.81
C ASP A 111 -7.63 5.83 -10.49
N PRO A 112 -6.54 6.58 -10.23
CA PRO A 112 -6.43 7.33 -8.98
C PRO A 112 -7.63 8.27 -8.79
N ASP A 113 -8.26 8.19 -7.63
CA ASP A 113 -9.48 8.93 -7.31
C ASP A 113 -9.25 9.75 -6.04
N GLU A 114 -8.94 11.04 -6.23
CA GLU A 114 -8.68 11.97 -5.14
C GLU A 114 -9.90 12.17 -4.24
N GLU A 115 -11.11 12.16 -4.82
CA GLU A 115 -12.33 12.36 -4.07
C GLU A 115 -12.55 11.27 -3.02
N GLN A 116 -12.30 10.01 -3.39
CA GLN A 116 -12.36 8.91 -2.44
C GLN A 116 -11.30 9.06 -1.35
N ILE A 117 -10.06 9.37 -1.73
CA ILE A 117 -8.96 9.56 -0.78
C ILE A 117 -9.31 10.66 0.22
N ASN A 118 -9.87 11.77 -0.26
CA ASN A 118 -10.18 12.92 0.58
C ASN A 118 -11.28 12.66 1.63
N GLN A 119 -12.02 11.57 1.49
CA GLN A 119 -12.98 11.14 2.52
C GLN A 119 -12.26 10.65 3.79
N TYR A 120 -11.03 10.19 3.66
CA TYR A 120 -10.26 9.61 4.77
C TYR A 120 -9.04 10.43 5.15
N ILE A 121 -8.47 11.16 4.21
CA ILE A 121 -7.23 11.90 4.39
C ILE A 121 -7.45 13.33 3.91
N LYS A 122 -7.15 14.30 4.76
CA LYS A 122 -7.24 15.70 4.35
C LYS A 122 -6.03 16.03 3.48
N LEU A 123 -6.28 16.29 2.24
CA LEU A 123 -5.26 16.62 1.24
C LEU A 123 -4.97 18.13 1.16
#